data_a7d4908275754be75527e29aae08020a
#
_entry.id   a7d4908275754be75527e29aae08020a
#
_cell.length_a   1.000
_cell.length_b   1.000
_cell.length_c   1.000
_cell.angle_alpha   90.00
_cell.angle_beta   90.00
_cell.angle_gamma   90.00
#
_symmetry.space_group_name_H-M   'P 1'
#
loop_
_entity.id
_entity.type
_entity.pdbx_description
1 polymer ?
#
loop_
_entity_poly.entity_id
_entity_poly.type
_entity_poly.pdbx_seq_one_letter_code
_entity_poly.pdbx_strand_id
1 'polypeptide(L)'
;MKKLLSVILALTLVLSLAACGGGGLTVTMTQVCDGDETMNATVTVGYKDGTTPSETGADEAELINEEKDFSVEFYLYFDNGLDYFVDDAKTQETYKEVKYSGFDGYMYQCDDYEYEICLYLEEKDDYDVYLFAYVAPGSELIDTETTNMEKIFNQKEVQDILNSLKYKGIENSSK
;
A
#
# COMPACT_ATOMS: atom_id res chain seq x y z
N MET A 1 -40.30 -10.07 16.61
CA MET A 1 -38.96 -10.54 16.99
C MET A 1 -38.03 -10.28 15.80
N LYS A 2 -37.31 -9.16 15.85
CA LYS A 2 -36.41 -8.76 14.78
C LYS A 2 -35.06 -9.44 15.02
N LYS A 3 -34.66 -10.33 14.10
CA LYS A 3 -33.33 -10.92 14.14
C LYS A 3 -32.33 -9.87 13.65
N LEU A 4 -31.51 -9.37 14.56
CA LEU A 4 -30.29 -8.63 14.21
C LEU A 4 -29.36 -9.63 13.51
N LEU A 5 -29.16 -9.46 12.23
CA LEU A 5 -28.01 -10.04 11.53
C LEU A 5 -26.79 -9.19 11.93
N SER A 6 -26.02 -9.69 12.88
CA SER A 6 -24.67 -9.20 13.11
C SER A 6 -23.81 -9.72 11.95
N VAL A 7 -23.48 -8.83 11.05
CA VAL A 7 -22.39 -9.07 10.10
C VAL A 7 -21.10 -9.02 10.91
N ILE A 8 -20.62 -10.20 11.33
CA ILE A 8 -19.28 -10.34 11.87
C ILE A 8 -18.37 -10.28 10.64
N LEU A 9 -17.82 -9.11 10.38
CA LEU A 9 -16.67 -8.96 9.48
C LEU A 9 -15.54 -9.77 10.12
N ALA A 10 -15.30 -10.95 9.58
CA ALA A 10 -14.22 -11.81 10.04
C ALA A 10 -12.90 -11.15 9.65
N LEU A 11 -12.28 -10.49 10.62
CA LEU A 11 -10.89 -10.05 10.56
C LEU A 11 -10.01 -11.30 10.46
N THR A 12 -9.78 -11.80 9.27
CA THR A 12 -8.83 -12.87 9.02
C THR A 12 -7.44 -12.28 8.97
N LEU A 13 -6.85 -12.09 10.13
CA LEU A 13 -5.40 -11.92 10.26
C LEU A 13 -4.76 -13.24 9.82
N VAL A 14 -4.56 -13.43 8.53
CA VAL A 14 -3.81 -14.58 8.02
C VAL A 14 -2.34 -14.27 8.17
N LEU A 15 -1.77 -14.54 9.33
CA LEU A 15 -0.34 -14.74 9.51
C LEU A 15 0.06 -16.01 8.74
N SER A 16 0.15 -15.91 7.43
CA SER A 16 0.71 -17.00 6.62
C SER A 16 2.23 -16.96 6.73
N LEU A 17 2.78 -17.77 7.62
CA LEU A 17 4.18 -18.18 7.58
C LEU A 17 4.41 -18.98 6.29
N ALA A 18 4.55 -18.31 5.17
CA ALA A 18 5.01 -18.91 3.92
C ALA A 18 6.53 -19.01 3.96
N ALA A 19 7.02 -20.11 4.53
CA ALA A 19 8.41 -20.49 4.42
C ALA A 19 8.75 -20.84 2.96
N CYS A 20 9.25 -19.87 2.23
CA CYS A 20 10.03 -20.11 1.02
C CYS A 20 11.13 -19.05 0.93
N GLY A 21 12.32 -19.40 1.43
CA GLY A 21 13.58 -18.72 1.13
C GLY A 21 13.77 -17.31 1.70
N GLY A 22 13.94 -17.19 3.05
CA GLY A 22 14.22 -15.93 3.75
C GLY A 22 12.96 -15.41 4.44
N GLY A 23 12.83 -15.73 5.75
CA GLY A 23 11.63 -15.49 6.55
C GLY A 23 11.23 -14.01 6.61
N GLY A 24 10.35 -13.58 5.74
CA GLY A 24 9.69 -12.29 5.78
C GLY A 24 8.27 -12.42 6.30
N LEU A 25 7.87 -11.48 7.14
CA LEU A 25 6.47 -11.27 7.53
C LEU A 25 5.72 -10.64 6.36
N THR A 26 4.40 -10.77 6.33
CA THR A 26 3.58 -10.18 5.26
C THR A 26 2.29 -9.59 5.81
N VAL A 27 1.84 -8.51 5.18
CA VAL A 27 0.49 -7.96 5.32
C VAL A 27 -0.24 -8.14 3.98
N THR A 28 -1.55 -8.39 4.03
CA THR A 28 -2.37 -8.60 2.82
C THR A 28 -3.58 -7.69 2.87
N MET A 29 -3.78 -6.96 1.78
CA MET A 29 -4.90 -6.06 1.55
C MET A 29 -5.80 -6.64 0.45
N THR A 30 -7.11 -6.45 0.57
CA THR A 30 -8.09 -6.87 -0.45
C THR A 30 -9.14 -5.79 -0.62
N GLN A 31 -9.29 -5.28 -1.84
CA GLN A 31 -10.30 -4.31 -2.20
C GLN A 31 -11.34 -4.93 -3.13
N VAL A 32 -12.60 -4.61 -2.85
CA VAL A 32 -13.75 -4.98 -3.70
C VAL A 32 -13.95 -3.91 -4.76
N CYS A 33 -14.27 -4.31 -6.00
CA CYS A 33 -14.51 -3.38 -7.09
C CYS A 33 -15.67 -2.43 -6.78
N ASP A 34 -15.46 -1.14 -6.98
CA ASP A 34 -16.55 -0.16 -6.89
C ASP A 34 -17.52 -0.37 -8.06
N GLY A 35 -18.75 -0.76 -7.71
CA GLY A 35 -19.82 -1.06 -8.66
C GLY A 35 -20.01 -2.56 -8.99
N ASP A 36 -19.09 -3.46 -8.66
CA ASP A 36 -19.29 -4.92 -8.75
C ASP A 36 -18.69 -5.67 -7.55
N GLU A 37 -19.52 -5.87 -6.52
CA GLU A 37 -19.14 -6.58 -5.28
C GLU A 37 -18.72 -8.05 -5.48
N THR A 38 -18.80 -8.58 -6.70
CA THR A 38 -18.34 -9.94 -7.00
C THR A 38 -16.88 -10.02 -7.40
N MET A 39 -16.25 -8.88 -7.74
CA MET A 39 -14.84 -8.79 -8.09
C MET A 39 -14.03 -8.21 -6.94
N ASN A 40 -12.84 -8.77 -6.72
CA ASN A 40 -11.89 -8.24 -5.76
C ASN A 40 -10.45 -8.33 -6.25
N ALA A 41 -9.63 -7.43 -5.77
CA ALA A 41 -8.20 -7.37 -6.01
C ALA A 41 -7.44 -7.63 -4.70
N THR A 42 -6.31 -8.31 -4.75
CA THR A 42 -5.53 -8.63 -3.56
C THR A 42 -4.06 -8.33 -3.77
N VAL A 43 -3.49 -7.58 -2.81
CA VAL A 43 -2.07 -7.24 -2.74
C VAL A 43 -1.48 -7.76 -1.44
N THR A 44 -0.27 -8.29 -1.52
CA THR A 44 0.52 -8.69 -0.35
C THR A 44 1.84 -7.94 -0.36
N VAL A 45 2.22 -7.37 0.78
CA VAL A 45 3.48 -6.65 1.00
C VAL A 45 4.30 -7.39 2.05
N GLY A 46 5.58 -7.61 1.77
CA GLY A 46 6.52 -8.25 2.68
C GLY A 46 7.29 -7.22 3.51
N TYR A 47 7.59 -7.55 4.76
CA TYR A 47 8.41 -6.75 5.65
C TYR A 47 9.29 -7.64 6.55
N LYS A 48 10.25 -7.05 7.24
CA LYS A 48 11.23 -7.76 8.07
C LYS A 48 11.04 -7.48 9.56
N ASP A 49 11.72 -8.26 10.39
CA ASP A 49 11.82 -8.04 11.83
C ASP A 49 12.26 -6.59 12.13
N GLY A 50 11.65 -6.00 13.15
CA GLY A 50 11.83 -4.59 13.51
C GLY A 50 10.82 -3.65 12.86
N THR A 51 10.07 -4.12 11.86
CA THR A 51 8.91 -3.43 11.29
C THR A 51 7.64 -4.12 11.75
N THR A 52 6.65 -3.36 12.19
CA THR A 52 5.37 -3.88 12.70
C THR A 52 4.20 -3.25 11.97
N PRO A 53 3.15 -4.00 11.64
CA PRO A 53 1.90 -3.40 11.18
C PRO A 53 1.24 -2.68 12.36
N SER A 54 0.88 -1.41 12.18
CA SER A 54 0.18 -0.60 13.19
C SER A 54 -1.31 -0.53 12.92
N GLU A 55 -1.70 -0.29 11.69
CA GLU A 55 -3.07 -0.31 11.22
C GLU A 55 -3.21 -1.25 10.03
N THR A 56 -4.30 -2.02 10.01
CA THR A 56 -4.64 -2.92 8.91
C THR A 56 -6.15 -2.94 8.73
N GLY A 57 -6.61 -2.40 7.62
CA GLY A 57 -7.98 -2.54 7.13
C GLY A 57 -8.12 -3.70 6.13
N ALA A 58 -9.23 -3.73 5.42
CA ALA A 58 -9.39 -4.66 4.32
C ALA A 58 -8.51 -4.27 3.12
N ASP A 59 -8.44 -2.98 2.83
CA ASP A 59 -7.82 -2.34 1.69
C ASP A 59 -6.63 -1.43 2.06
N GLU A 60 -6.29 -1.34 3.35
CA GLU A 60 -5.21 -0.51 3.87
C GLU A 60 -4.27 -1.28 4.79
N ALA A 61 -3.03 -0.83 4.88
CA ALA A 61 -2.05 -1.34 5.82
C ALA A 61 -0.98 -0.29 6.11
N GLU A 62 -0.60 -0.13 7.37
CA GLU A 62 0.53 0.68 7.78
C GLU A 62 1.64 -0.20 8.38
N LEU A 63 2.87 0.05 7.98
CA LEU A 63 4.08 -0.60 8.46
C LEU A 63 5.01 0.42 9.11
N ILE A 64 5.26 0.30 10.41
CA ILE A 64 6.11 1.22 11.17
C ILE A 64 7.42 0.52 11.58
N ASN A 65 8.53 1.25 11.49
CA ASN A 65 9.79 0.86 12.07
C ASN A 65 10.34 2.00 12.94
N GLU A 66 10.13 1.90 14.25
CA GLU A 66 10.54 2.93 15.21
C GLU A 66 12.08 3.09 15.30
N GLU A 67 12.85 1.99 15.17
CA GLU A 67 14.32 2.04 15.24
C GLU A 67 14.93 2.79 14.04
N LYS A 68 14.28 2.69 12.89
CA LYS A 68 14.71 3.30 11.62
C LYS A 68 13.99 4.59 11.30
N ASP A 69 13.02 4.96 12.15
CA ASP A 69 12.23 6.18 12.03
C ASP A 69 11.57 6.34 10.65
N PHE A 70 10.79 5.33 10.26
CA PHE A 70 9.93 5.41 9.08
C PHE A 70 8.58 4.73 9.28
N SER A 71 7.58 5.19 8.54
CA SER A 71 6.35 4.48 8.25
C SER A 71 6.15 4.34 6.73
N VAL A 72 5.44 3.28 6.35
CA VAL A 72 4.95 3.09 4.98
C VAL A 72 3.48 2.68 5.07
N GLU A 73 2.61 3.55 4.63
CA GLU A 73 1.17 3.32 4.60
C GLU A 73 0.73 2.96 3.18
N PHE A 74 -0.19 2.01 3.05
CA PHE A 74 -0.68 1.50 1.77
C PHE A 74 -2.18 1.60 1.69
N TYR A 75 -2.70 2.02 0.53
CA TYR A 75 -4.11 2.01 0.17
C TYR A 75 -4.29 1.33 -1.18
N LEU A 76 -5.08 0.26 -1.21
CA LEU A 76 -5.43 -0.45 -2.43
C LEU A 76 -6.74 0.07 -2.98
N TYR A 77 -6.74 0.50 -4.23
CA TYR A 77 -7.91 0.99 -4.94
C TYR A 77 -8.30 0.05 -6.08
N PHE A 78 -9.60 -0.12 -6.28
CA PHE A 78 -10.19 -0.86 -7.37
C PHE A 78 -11.41 -0.10 -7.90
N ASP A 79 -11.17 0.87 -8.74
CA ASP A 79 -12.16 1.77 -9.34
C ASP A 79 -11.69 2.27 -10.73
N ASN A 80 -12.21 3.39 -11.22
CA ASN A 80 -11.84 3.99 -12.50
C ASN A 80 -11.27 5.42 -12.36
N GLY A 81 -10.62 5.71 -11.24
CA GLY A 81 -10.13 7.04 -10.90
C GLY A 81 -8.65 7.32 -11.22
N LEU A 82 -7.89 6.35 -11.72
CA LEU A 82 -6.44 6.44 -11.86
C LEU A 82 -5.98 7.64 -12.72
N ASP A 83 -6.62 7.90 -13.85
CA ASP A 83 -6.24 9.01 -14.74
C ASP A 83 -6.25 10.37 -14.04
N TYR A 84 -7.21 10.60 -13.14
CA TYR A 84 -7.29 11.82 -12.38
C TYR A 84 -6.07 12.02 -11.48
N PHE A 85 -5.65 10.98 -10.76
CA PHE A 85 -4.48 11.03 -9.88
C PHE A 85 -3.17 11.20 -10.66
N VAL A 86 -3.05 10.53 -11.80
CA VAL A 86 -1.88 10.67 -12.70
C VAL A 86 -1.74 12.10 -13.23
N ASP A 87 -2.84 12.71 -13.64
CA ASP A 87 -2.82 14.07 -14.19
C ASP A 87 -2.50 15.12 -13.10
N ASP A 88 -3.01 14.94 -11.89
CA ASP A 88 -2.68 15.80 -10.76
C ASP A 88 -1.21 15.64 -10.37
N ALA A 89 -0.73 14.41 -10.23
CA ALA A 89 0.66 14.11 -9.88
C ALA A 89 1.67 14.74 -10.85
N LYS A 90 1.38 14.74 -12.16
CA LYS A 90 2.25 15.35 -13.18
C LYS A 90 2.44 16.86 -13.00
N THR A 91 1.58 17.54 -12.23
CA THR A 91 1.72 18.95 -11.91
C THR A 91 2.73 19.22 -10.79
N GLN A 92 3.14 18.20 -10.06
CA GLN A 92 4.04 18.32 -8.91
C GLN A 92 5.49 18.49 -9.35
N GLU A 93 6.21 19.42 -8.71
CA GLU A 93 7.61 19.75 -9.07
C GLU A 93 8.57 18.56 -8.92
N THR A 94 8.28 17.66 -7.99
CA THR A 94 9.13 16.50 -7.68
C THR A 94 8.68 15.22 -8.37
N TYR A 95 7.70 15.30 -9.28
CA TYR A 95 7.18 14.14 -10.02
C TYR A 95 8.28 13.34 -10.71
N LYS A 96 8.19 12.01 -10.57
CA LYS A 96 9.07 11.04 -11.24
C LYS A 96 8.28 9.80 -11.59
N GLU A 97 8.56 9.23 -12.76
CA GLU A 97 8.16 7.87 -13.07
C GLU A 97 9.02 6.87 -12.28
N VAL A 98 8.40 5.83 -11.73
CA VAL A 98 9.06 4.81 -10.92
C VAL A 98 8.62 3.42 -11.33
N LYS A 99 9.38 2.41 -10.85
CA LYS A 99 9.02 1.01 -11.01
C LYS A 99 9.38 0.23 -9.75
N TYR A 100 8.37 -0.39 -9.11
CA TYR A 100 8.56 -1.25 -7.95
C TYR A 100 7.89 -2.60 -8.17
N SER A 101 8.56 -3.68 -7.76
CA SER A 101 8.06 -5.06 -7.92
C SER A 101 7.62 -5.43 -9.35
N GLY A 102 8.11 -4.70 -10.35
CA GLY A 102 7.73 -4.90 -11.75
C GLY A 102 6.55 -4.05 -12.23
N PHE A 103 5.87 -3.32 -11.34
CA PHE A 103 4.79 -2.40 -11.66
C PHE A 103 5.32 -1.00 -11.95
N ASP A 104 4.86 -0.41 -13.03
CA ASP A 104 5.13 0.98 -13.36
C ASP A 104 4.24 1.91 -12.52
N GLY A 105 4.64 3.14 -12.34
CA GLY A 105 3.90 4.11 -11.55
C GLY A 105 4.60 5.45 -11.50
N TYR A 106 4.17 6.28 -10.57
CA TYR A 106 4.81 7.57 -10.29
C TYR A 106 5.11 7.74 -8.81
N MET A 107 5.95 8.73 -8.50
CA MET A 107 6.14 9.26 -7.16
C MET A 107 6.35 10.77 -7.20
N TYR A 108 6.00 11.43 -6.12
CA TYR A 108 6.37 12.82 -5.84
C TYR A 108 6.43 13.05 -4.32
N GLN A 109 7.05 14.14 -3.91
CA GLN A 109 7.01 14.59 -2.52
C GLN A 109 5.77 15.46 -2.36
N CYS A 110 4.75 14.95 -1.64
CA CYS A 110 3.46 15.64 -1.49
C CYS A 110 3.51 16.76 -0.46
N ASP A 111 4.41 16.66 0.53
CA ASP A 111 4.76 17.74 1.45
C ASP A 111 6.21 17.60 1.94
N ASP A 112 6.62 18.40 2.92
CA ASP A 112 8.00 18.36 3.45
C ASP A 112 8.33 17.04 4.15
N TYR A 113 7.32 16.21 4.46
CA TYR A 113 7.48 15.02 5.32
C TYR A 113 6.97 13.73 4.70
N GLU A 114 6.53 13.73 3.46
CA GLU A 114 5.90 12.56 2.86
C GLU A 114 6.19 12.43 1.37
N TYR A 115 6.49 11.20 0.95
CA TYR A 115 6.48 10.80 -0.45
C TYR A 115 5.22 9.98 -0.75
N GLU A 116 4.48 10.39 -1.77
CA GLU A 116 3.43 9.60 -2.38
C GLU A 116 3.98 8.79 -3.55
N ILE A 117 3.61 7.52 -3.61
CA ILE A 117 3.91 6.61 -4.71
C ILE A 117 2.58 5.99 -5.14
N CYS A 118 2.29 6.00 -6.43
CA CYS A 118 1.17 5.25 -7.00
C CYS A 118 1.70 4.21 -7.98
N LEU A 119 1.32 2.95 -7.80
CA LEU A 119 1.71 1.83 -8.67
C LEU A 119 0.49 1.31 -9.44
N TYR A 120 0.62 1.17 -10.75
CA TYR A 120 -0.41 0.65 -11.64
C TYR A 120 -0.34 -0.87 -11.65
N LEU A 121 -1.31 -1.54 -11.01
CA LEU A 121 -1.31 -2.99 -10.87
C LEU A 121 -2.00 -3.68 -12.03
N GLU A 122 -3.16 -3.17 -12.44
CA GLU A 122 -3.93 -3.66 -13.59
C GLU A 122 -4.78 -2.53 -14.16
N GLU A 123 -4.84 -2.41 -15.49
CA GLU A 123 -5.66 -1.44 -16.22
C GLU A 123 -6.61 -2.20 -17.15
N LYS A 124 -7.89 -1.87 -17.12
CA LYS A 124 -8.96 -2.42 -17.96
C LYS A 124 -9.83 -1.30 -18.50
N ASP A 125 -10.64 -1.63 -19.51
CA ASP A 125 -11.51 -0.66 -20.15
C ASP A 125 -12.53 0.01 -19.19
N ASP A 126 -12.95 -0.70 -18.14
CA ASP A 126 -14.02 -0.27 -17.23
C ASP A 126 -13.54 0.00 -15.80
N TYR A 127 -12.29 -0.36 -15.46
CA TYR A 127 -11.75 -0.18 -14.12
C TYR A 127 -10.22 -0.31 -14.08
N ASP A 128 -9.63 0.27 -13.04
CA ASP A 128 -8.22 0.19 -12.72
C ASP A 128 -8.00 -0.41 -11.33
N VAL A 129 -6.89 -1.13 -11.16
CA VAL A 129 -6.38 -1.52 -9.84
C VAL A 129 -5.04 -0.84 -9.62
N TYR A 130 -4.94 -0.06 -8.57
CA TYR A 130 -3.73 0.68 -8.24
C TYR A 130 -3.49 0.74 -6.73
N LEU A 131 -2.23 0.97 -6.36
CA LEU A 131 -1.81 1.01 -4.98
C LEU A 131 -1.10 2.32 -4.70
N PHE A 132 -1.62 3.10 -3.77
CA PHE A 132 -0.87 4.19 -3.16
C PHE A 132 0.01 3.65 -2.04
N ALA A 133 1.22 4.19 -1.94
CA ALA A 133 2.11 4.01 -0.81
C ALA A 133 2.62 5.39 -0.36
N TYR A 134 2.44 5.68 0.92
CA TYR A 134 2.93 6.91 1.56
C TYR A 134 4.12 6.57 2.43
N VAL A 135 5.25 7.22 2.21
CA VAL A 135 6.47 7.04 3.00
C VAL A 135 6.72 8.28 3.82
N ALA A 136 6.70 8.14 5.14
CA ALA A 136 6.84 9.24 6.10
C ALA A 136 7.82 8.87 7.23
N PRO A 137 8.23 9.83 8.11
CA PRO A 137 8.90 9.53 9.36
C PRO A 137 8.02 8.66 10.26
N GLY A 138 8.61 7.73 10.99
CA GLY A 138 7.89 6.82 11.88
C GLY A 138 7.48 7.45 13.22
N SER A 139 7.95 8.65 13.53
CA SER A 139 7.64 9.36 14.78
C SER A 139 6.56 10.43 14.55
N GLU A 140 5.60 10.52 15.50
CA GLU A 140 4.58 11.60 15.49
C GLU A 140 5.18 13.01 15.67
N LEU A 141 6.41 13.10 16.16
CA LEU A 141 7.13 14.35 16.40
C LEU A 141 8.11 14.59 15.25
N ILE A 142 7.61 15.17 14.17
CA ILE A 142 8.42 15.56 13.03
C ILE A 142 9.19 16.83 13.39
N ASP A 143 10.51 16.74 13.42
CA ASP A 143 11.38 17.92 13.53
C ASP A 143 11.72 18.42 12.12
N THR A 144 11.03 19.46 11.71
CA THR A 144 11.12 20.05 10.37
C THR A 144 12.53 20.53 9.98
N GLU A 145 13.37 20.84 10.97
CA GLU A 145 14.74 21.33 10.72
C GLU A 145 15.74 20.20 10.50
N THR A 146 15.44 18.99 10.99
CA THR A 146 16.38 17.87 10.99
C THR A 146 15.92 16.66 10.18
N THR A 147 14.63 16.57 9.85
CA THR A 147 14.06 15.46 9.06
C THR A 147 14.54 15.53 7.61
N ASN A 148 15.19 14.48 7.15
CA ASN A 148 15.65 14.33 5.77
C ASN A 148 14.85 13.22 5.08
N MET A 149 13.81 13.60 4.36
CA MET A 149 12.91 12.66 3.68
C MET A 149 13.60 11.83 2.61
N GLU A 150 14.55 12.40 1.86
CA GLU A 150 15.34 11.64 0.89
C GLU A 150 16.13 10.51 1.55
N LYS A 151 16.68 10.76 2.74
CA LYS A 151 17.38 9.73 3.52
C LYS A 151 16.42 8.64 4.02
N ILE A 152 15.22 9.02 4.50
CA ILE A 152 14.20 8.07 4.96
C ILE A 152 13.76 7.20 3.78
N PHE A 153 13.36 7.81 2.68
CA PHE A 153 12.91 7.12 1.49
C PHE A 153 13.96 6.15 0.92
N ASN A 154 15.24 6.53 0.93
CA ASN A 154 16.32 5.70 0.42
C ASN A 154 16.83 4.64 1.41
N GLN A 155 16.21 4.49 2.59
CA GLN A 155 16.55 3.38 3.48
C GLN A 155 16.30 2.04 2.81
N LYS A 156 17.22 1.12 3.03
CA LYS A 156 17.12 -0.21 2.43
C LYS A 156 15.83 -0.93 2.80
N GLU A 157 15.38 -0.76 4.04
CA GLU A 157 14.17 -1.35 4.58
C GLU A 157 12.93 -0.84 3.85
N VAL A 158 12.81 0.46 3.62
CA VAL A 158 11.73 1.08 2.83
C VAL A 158 11.74 0.54 1.40
N GLN A 159 12.91 0.53 0.76
CA GLN A 159 13.06 0.02 -0.60
C GLN A 159 12.77 -1.49 -0.70
N ASP A 160 13.16 -2.29 0.31
CA ASP A 160 12.82 -3.71 0.39
C ASP A 160 11.30 -3.93 0.49
N ILE A 161 10.59 -3.10 1.29
CA ILE A 161 9.12 -3.14 1.42
C ILE A 161 8.46 -2.84 0.09
N LEU A 162 8.80 -1.73 -0.57
CA LEU A 162 8.24 -1.35 -1.88
C LEU A 162 8.52 -2.39 -2.98
N ASN A 163 9.67 -3.06 -2.91
CA ASN A 163 10.05 -4.13 -3.86
C ASN A 163 9.55 -5.53 -3.48
N SER A 164 8.83 -5.68 -2.37
CA SER A 164 8.28 -6.96 -1.92
C SER A 164 6.85 -7.23 -2.38
N LEU A 165 6.23 -6.25 -3.01
CA LEU A 165 4.83 -6.22 -3.39
C LEU A 165 4.48 -7.35 -4.36
N LYS A 166 3.35 -8.02 -4.10
CA LYS A 166 2.81 -9.08 -4.95
C LYS A 166 1.33 -8.82 -5.18
N TYR A 167 0.95 -8.70 -6.43
CA TYR A 167 -0.42 -8.58 -6.87
C TYR A 167 -0.92 -9.92 -7.40
N LYS A 168 -2.07 -10.36 -6.94
CA LYS A 168 -2.63 -11.67 -7.32
C LYS A 168 -3.49 -11.62 -8.59
N GLY A 169 -3.88 -10.40 -9.03
CA GLY A 169 -4.88 -10.21 -10.06
C GLY A 169 -6.30 -10.16 -9.51
N ILE A 170 -7.25 -9.95 -10.39
CA ILE A 170 -8.68 -9.84 -10.04
C ILE A 170 -9.28 -11.23 -9.92
N GLU A 171 -9.99 -11.46 -8.83
CA GLU A 171 -10.73 -12.68 -8.58
C GLU A 171 -12.24 -12.40 -8.51
N ASN A 172 -13.03 -13.32 -9.09
CA ASN A 172 -14.48 -13.28 -8.91
C ASN A 172 -14.84 -14.08 -7.65
N SER A 173 -15.47 -13.41 -6.70
CA SER A 173 -16.07 -14.08 -5.54
C SER A 173 -17.24 -14.95 -6.05
N SER A 174 -17.05 -16.26 -6.14
CA SER A 174 -18.18 -17.17 -6.38
C SER A 174 -19.16 -17.05 -5.22
N LYS A 175 -20.37 -16.61 -5.52
CA LYS A 175 -21.53 -16.64 -4.59
C LYS A 175 -21.87 -18.05 -4.16
#